data_d317cbc8b7e6cf9fedc436d55919d8f4
#
_entry.id   d317cbc8b7e6cf9fedc436d55919d8f4
#
_cell.length_a   1.000
_cell.length_b   1.000
_cell.length_c   1.000
_cell.angle_alpha   90.00
_cell.angle_beta   90.00
_cell.angle_gamma   90.00
#
_symmetry.space_group_name_H-M   'P 1'
#
loop_
_entity.id
_entity.type
_entity.pdbx_description
1 polymer ?
#
loop_
_entity_poly.entity_id
_entity_poly.type
_entity_poly.pdbx_seq_one_letter_code
_entity_poly.pdbx_strand_id
1 'polypeptide(L)'
;MRTRIITLLIAIQTLFAWHLNAQQIMDIDLWTDGLPNTNGIDHLPFDDETRNFNPSFKLFLPDASKATGRIVLALPGGGYGALATDHEGYQWAPFFNEQGIALAVLKYRMPHGNREVPFSDAEEALRTIKANAAQWNINPDDVGIMGSSAGGHLASTVATKLRNENRPAFQILFYPVITMDTTFTHMGSRNNLLGKDVTPEIEVLYSNEKQITPDTPRAIILFSDDDGAVPPANGARYYLGLKEHNIPASLYIYPSGGHGWGIREDFKYHEEMMTNLSSWLSSF
;
A
#
# COMPACT_ATOMS: atom_id res chain seq x y z
N MET A 1 66.15 -48.88 18.38
CA MET A 1 64.91 -48.63 17.64
C MET A 1 64.04 -47.61 18.41
N ARG A 2 63.94 -46.40 17.93
CA ARG A 2 63.07 -45.33 18.55
C ARG A 2 61.92 -45.09 17.62
N THR A 3 60.73 -45.51 17.98
CA THR A 3 59.46 -45.29 17.23
C THR A 3 58.98 -43.88 17.50
N ARG A 4 58.92 -43.05 16.45
CA ARG A 4 58.34 -41.70 16.51
C ARG A 4 56.86 -41.85 16.26
N ILE A 5 56.03 -41.47 17.23
CA ILE A 5 54.58 -41.30 17.10
C ILE A 5 54.35 -39.89 16.51
N ILE A 6 53.80 -39.84 15.32
CA ILE A 6 53.37 -38.59 14.67
C ILE A 6 51.91 -38.38 15.06
N THR A 7 51.64 -37.39 15.90
CA THR A 7 50.28 -36.97 16.29
C THR A 7 49.78 -36.00 15.21
N LEU A 8 48.77 -36.42 14.45
CA LEU A 8 48.11 -35.62 13.43
C LEU A 8 47.04 -34.76 14.12
N LEU A 9 47.28 -33.47 14.27
CA LEU A 9 46.31 -32.48 14.71
C LEU A 9 45.40 -32.13 13.55
N ILE A 10 44.14 -32.63 13.57
CA ILE A 10 43.09 -32.20 12.67
C ILE A 10 42.48 -30.89 13.22
N ALA A 11 42.83 -29.78 12.66
CA ALA A 11 42.16 -28.51 12.92
C ALA A 11 40.80 -28.47 12.18
N ILE A 12 39.73 -28.66 12.93
CA ILE A 12 38.36 -28.43 12.42
C ILE A 12 38.16 -26.91 12.38
N GLN A 13 38.32 -26.32 11.20
CA GLN A 13 37.89 -24.96 10.95
C GLN A 13 36.38 -24.99 10.79
N THR A 14 35.63 -24.62 11.81
CA THR A 14 34.21 -24.25 11.71
C THR A 14 34.10 -22.93 10.98
N LEU A 15 33.84 -22.99 9.69
CA LEU A 15 33.42 -21.83 8.87
C LEU A 15 32.05 -21.41 9.39
N PHE A 16 31.98 -20.43 10.27
CA PHE A 16 30.81 -19.66 10.54
C PHE A 16 30.55 -18.81 9.24
N ALA A 17 29.72 -19.34 8.37
CA ALA A 17 29.16 -18.54 7.27
C ALA A 17 28.24 -17.48 7.91
N TRP A 18 28.76 -16.28 8.06
CA TRP A 18 27.93 -15.10 8.31
C TRP A 18 27.10 -14.89 7.04
N HIS A 19 25.89 -15.42 7.04
CA HIS A 19 24.90 -14.98 6.07
C HIS A 19 24.56 -13.54 6.47
N LEU A 20 25.17 -12.58 5.79
CA LEU A 20 24.64 -11.23 5.68
C LEU A 20 23.29 -11.42 4.99
N ASN A 21 22.21 -11.46 5.77
CA ASN A 21 20.85 -11.42 5.25
C ASN A 21 20.65 -10.01 4.68
N ALA A 22 21.05 -9.82 3.43
CA ALA A 22 20.72 -8.63 2.71
C ALA A 22 19.18 -8.58 2.52
N GLN A 23 18.59 -7.42 2.75
CA GLN A 23 17.19 -7.17 2.41
C GLN A 23 16.91 -7.70 1.00
N GLN A 24 15.94 -8.62 0.86
CA GLN A 24 15.56 -9.13 -0.44
C GLN A 24 14.61 -8.14 -1.11
N ILE A 25 15.01 -7.63 -2.26
CA ILE A 25 14.21 -6.72 -3.08
C ILE A 25 13.92 -7.43 -4.40
N MET A 26 12.65 -7.48 -4.80
CA MET A 26 12.21 -8.13 -6.01
C MET A 26 11.21 -7.26 -6.77
N ASP A 27 11.31 -7.23 -8.10
CA ASP A 27 10.30 -6.65 -8.98
C ASP A 27 9.40 -7.78 -9.50
N ILE A 28 8.09 -7.62 -9.37
CA ILE A 28 7.09 -8.62 -9.72
C ILE A 28 6.10 -8.00 -10.71
N ASP A 29 6.10 -8.50 -11.94
CA ASP A 29 5.11 -8.14 -12.95
C ASP A 29 3.77 -8.83 -12.65
N LEU A 30 2.65 -8.12 -12.87
CA LEU A 30 1.32 -8.66 -12.52
C LEU A 30 0.73 -9.53 -13.64
N TRP A 31 0.68 -9.03 -14.85
CA TRP A 31 -0.10 -9.62 -15.94
C TRP A 31 0.78 -10.33 -16.98
N THR A 32 1.30 -11.50 -16.64
CA THR A 32 2.18 -12.28 -17.54
C THR A 32 1.44 -12.84 -18.76
N ASP A 33 0.12 -13.06 -18.64
CA ASP A 33 -0.72 -13.65 -19.70
C ASP A 33 -1.54 -12.59 -20.47
N GLY A 34 -1.25 -11.30 -20.25
CA GLY A 34 -1.92 -10.17 -20.89
C GLY A 34 -2.86 -9.41 -19.96
N LEU A 35 -3.09 -8.13 -20.27
CA LEU A 35 -3.89 -7.22 -19.45
C LEU A 35 -5.38 -7.61 -19.46
N PRO A 36 -6.09 -7.55 -18.33
CA PRO A 36 -7.51 -7.95 -18.22
C PRO A 36 -8.47 -6.89 -18.79
N ASN A 37 -8.01 -5.65 -18.89
CA ASN A 37 -8.76 -4.49 -19.37
C ASN A 37 -7.82 -3.43 -19.91
N THR A 38 -8.37 -2.38 -20.52
CA THR A 38 -7.59 -1.32 -21.16
C THR A 38 -7.88 0.05 -20.58
N ASN A 39 -6.82 0.87 -20.44
CA ASN A 39 -6.91 2.30 -20.16
C ASN A 39 -6.88 3.16 -21.46
N GLY A 40 -6.87 2.52 -22.62
CA GLY A 40 -6.82 3.17 -23.93
C GLY A 40 -5.42 3.50 -24.44
N ILE A 41 -4.37 3.38 -23.65
CA ILE A 41 -2.97 3.61 -24.03
C ILE A 41 -2.07 2.37 -23.88
N ASP A 42 -2.61 1.21 -23.52
CA ASP A 42 -1.86 -0.05 -23.35
C ASP A 42 -1.16 -0.53 -24.61
N HIS A 43 -1.56 -0.03 -25.78
CA HIS A 43 -0.92 -0.31 -27.07
C HIS A 43 0.42 0.44 -27.26
N LEU A 44 0.70 1.42 -26.40
CA LEU A 44 1.96 2.15 -26.39
C LEU A 44 2.99 1.39 -25.51
N PRO A 45 4.30 1.57 -25.75
CA PRO A 45 5.33 1.05 -24.85
C PRO A 45 5.12 1.53 -23.41
N PHE A 46 5.39 0.66 -22.44
CA PHE A 46 5.43 1.08 -21.04
C PHE A 46 6.61 2.03 -20.84
N ASP A 47 6.33 3.17 -20.22
CA ASP A 47 7.30 4.22 -19.96
C ASP A 47 6.83 5.11 -18.80
N ASP A 48 7.68 5.26 -17.80
CA ASP A 48 7.39 6.04 -16.60
C ASP A 48 7.27 7.56 -16.92
N GLU A 49 7.99 8.06 -17.92
CA GLU A 49 7.93 9.49 -18.32
C GLU A 49 6.57 9.83 -18.94
N THR A 50 6.03 8.94 -19.77
CA THR A 50 4.69 9.07 -20.36
C THR A 50 3.58 8.63 -19.42
N ARG A 51 3.94 8.08 -18.25
CA ARG A 51 3.00 7.54 -17.24
C ARG A 51 2.13 6.39 -17.75
N ASN A 52 2.61 5.70 -18.77
CA ASN A 52 2.09 4.40 -19.18
C ASN A 52 2.82 3.31 -18.40
N PHE A 53 2.44 3.11 -17.15
CA PHE A 53 3.15 2.23 -16.23
C PHE A 53 2.94 0.75 -16.56
N ASN A 54 4.03 -0.02 -16.52
CA ASN A 54 3.94 -1.47 -16.45
C ASN A 54 3.35 -1.88 -15.08
N PRO A 55 2.18 -2.55 -15.04
CA PRO A 55 1.57 -2.95 -13.77
C PRO A 55 2.42 -4.02 -13.08
N SER A 56 3.07 -3.60 -12.00
CA SER A 56 4.05 -4.39 -11.25
C SER A 56 4.13 -3.92 -9.81
N PHE A 57 4.72 -4.69 -8.91
CA PHE A 57 5.09 -4.18 -7.61
C PHE A 57 6.54 -4.51 -7.25
N LYS A 58 7.16 -3.62 -6.50
CA LYS A 58 8.47 -3.84 -5.87
C LYS A 58 8.25 -4.36 -4.46
N LEU A 59 8.76 -5.57 -4.18
CA LEU A 59 8.65 -6.25 -2.90
C LEU A 59 9.93 -6.06 -2.08
N PHE A 60 9.78 -5.66 -0.82
CA PHE A 60 10.83 -5.49 0.16
C PHE A 60 10.57 -6.43 1.33
N LEU A 61 11.34 -7.51 1.43
CA LEU A 61 11.23 -8.45 2.54
C LEU A 61 12.12 -8.03 3.71
N PRO A 62 11.64 -8.15 4.96
CA PRO A 62 12.46 -7.94 6.13
C PRO A 62 13.48 -9.07 6.29
N ASP A 63 14.45 -8.90 7.19
CA ASP A 63 15.31 -10.00 7.64
C ASP A 63 14.44 -11.18 8.09
N ALA A 64 14.74 -12.38 7.56
CA ALA A 64 13.97 -13.59 7.85
C ALA A 64 13.87 -13.89 9.35
N SER A 65 14.89 -13.50 10.15
CA SER A 65 14.91 -13.68 11.61
C SER A 65 13.94 -12.75 12.36
N LYS A 66 13.48 -11.67 11.71
CA LYS A 66 12.54 -10.67 12.27
C LYS A 66 11.15 -10.77 11.67
N ALA A 67 11.00 -11.49 10.55
CA ALA A 67 9.75 -11.54 9.79
C ALA A 67 8.57 -11.99 10.66
N THR A 68 7.53 -11.15 10.72
CA THR A 68 6.28 -11.41 11.45
C THR A 68 5.28 -12.21 10.62
N GLY A 69 5.48 -12.29 9.31
CA GLY A 69 4.51 -12.78 8.33
C GLY A 69 3.55 -11.68 7.82
N ARG A 70 3.49 -10.51 8.45
CA ARG A 70 2.68 -9.38 7.99
C ARG A 70 3.30 -8.73 6.76
N ILE A 71 2.45 -8.30 5.83
CA ILE A 71 2.83 -7.51 4.65
C ILE A 71 1.87 -6.36 4.43
N VAL A 72 2.37 -5.25 3.89
CA VAL A 72 1.58 -4.10 3.46
C VAL A 72 1.75 -3.90 1.96
N LEU A 73 0.64 -3.86 1.22
CA LEU A 73 0.61 -3.41 -0.17
C LEU A 73 0.37 -1.90 -0.20
N ALA A 74 1.37 -1.13 -0.62
CA ALA A 74 1.33 0.33 -0.72
C ALA A 74 0.90 0.78 -2.12
N LEU A 75 -0.07 1.69 -2.16
CA LEU A 75 -0.63 2.32 -3.35
C LEU A 75 -0.30 3.82 -3.31
N PRO A 76 0.76 4.27 -4.01
CA PRO A 76 1.15 5.68 -4.02
C PRO A 76 0.07 6.58 -4.61
N GLY A 77 0.02 7.84 -4.16
CA GLY A 77 -0.84 8.88 -4.73
C GLY A 77 -0.29 9.45 -6.02
N GLY A 78 -0.92 10.53 -6.48
CA GLY A 78 -0.59 11.23 -7.72
C GLY A 78 -1.83 11.57 -8.55
N GLY A 79 -3.00 11.67 -7.91
CA GLY A 79 -4.23 12.14 -8.54
C GLY A 79 -4.79 11.22 -9.62
N TYR A 80 -4.41 9.93 -9.66
CA TYR A 80 -4.66 9.01 -10.77
C TYR A 80 -4.09 9.48 -12.12
N GLY A 81 -3.10 10.36 -12.09
CA GLY A 81 -2.39 10.84 -13.28
C GLY A 81 -0.87 10.69 -13.17
N ALA A 82 -0.37 10.26 -12.01
CA ALA A 82 1.03 9.96 -11.72
C ALA A 82 1.13 9.02 -10.52
N LEU A 83 2.35 8.59 -10.15
CA LEU A 83 2.65 7.82 -8.94
C LEU A 83 3.79 8.46 -8.17
N ALA A 84 3.55 8.81 -6.91
CA ALA A 84 4.55 9.33 -5.97
C ALA A 84 5.30 8.16 -5.29
N THR A 85 5.94 7.31 -6.08
CA THR A 85 6.51 6.02 -5.64
C THR A 85 7.61 6.14 -4.59
N ASP A 86 8.27 7.29 -4.46
CA ASP A 86 9.36 7.48 -3.51
C ASP A 86 8.82 7.61 -2.08
N HIS A 87 8.35 8.80 -1.69
CA HIS A 87 7.96 9.14 -0.31
C HIS A 87 6.59 8.56 0.11
N GLU A 88 5.77 8.13 -0.82
CA GLU A 88 4.51 7.42 -0.56
C GLU A 88 4.61 5.91 -0.83
N GLY A 89 5.80 5.44 -1.19
CA GLY A 89 6.06 4.05 -1.54
C GLY A 89 7.39 3.52 -1.00
N TYR A 90 8.45 3.54 -1.81
CA TYR A 90 9.72 2.86 -1.54
C TYR A 90 10.40 3.28 -0.24
N GLN A 91 10.33 4.56 0.12
CA GLN A 91 10.95 5.09 1.33
C GLN A 91 10.32 4.56 2.63
N TRP A 92 9.15 3.93 2.57
CA TRP A 92 8.52 3.24 3.70
C TRP A 92 9.18 1.89 4.03
N ALA A 93 9.98 1.32 3.13
CA ALA A 93 10.53 -0.02 3.30
C ALA A 93 11.38 -0.19 4.59
N PRO A 94 12.29 0.73 4.96
CA PRO A 94 13.04 0.63 6.21
C PRO A 94 12.11 0.58 7.44
N PHE A 95 11.11 1.47 7.51
CA PHE A 95 10.17 1.54 8.62
C PHE A 95 9.42 0.22 8.85
N PHE A 96 8.88 -0.37 7.79
CA PHE A 96 8.15 -1.63 7.89
C PHE A 96 9.10 -2.81 8.16
N ASN A 97 10.23 -2.89 7.45
CA ASN A 97 11.15 -4.00 7.58
C ASN A 97 11.85 -4.05 8.96
N GLU A 98 12.10 -2.92 9.61
CA GLU A 98 12.61 -2.86 10.97
C GLU A 98 11.64 -3.48 11.98
N GLN A 99 10.33 -3.42 11.71
CA GLN A 99 9.27 -4.04 12.49
C GLN A 99 8.96 -5.48 12.05
N GLY A 100 9.76 -6.05 11.14
CA GLY A 100 9.54 -7.39 10.60
C GLY A 100 8.36 -7.52 9.64
N ILE A 101 7.85 -6.39 9.12
CA ILE A 101 6.74 -6.32 8.19
C ILE A 101 7.28 -6.18 6.77
N ALA A 102 6.82 -7.00 5.83
CA ALA A 102 7.15 -6.85 4.41
C ALA A 102 6.38 -5.67 3.79
N LEU A 103 6.96 -5.06 2.76
CA LEU A 103 6.30 -4.00 1.99
C LEU A 103 6.31 -4.37 0.50
N ALA A 104 5.15 -4.27 -0.15
CA ALA A 104 5.02 -4.29 -1.59
C ALA A 104 4.53 -2.92 -2.07
N VAL A 105 5.20 -2.29 -3.03
CA VAL A 105 4.81 -0.98 -3.57
C VAL A 105 4.32 -1.15 -4.99
N LEU A 106 3.04 -0.91 -5.20
CA LEU A 106 2.37 -1.12 -6.48
C LEU A 106 2.56 0.08 -7.43
N LYS A 107 3.01 -0.24 -8.63
CA LYS A 107 2.97 0.65 -9.78
C LYS A 107 1.72 0.26 -10.61
N TYR A 108 0.58 0.87 -10.30
CA TYR A 108 -0.68 0.58 -10.96
C TYR A 108 -0.88 1.46 -12.20
N ARG A 109 -1.62 0.95 -13.19
CA ARG A 109 -1.93 1.69 -14.42
C ARG A 109 -2.86 2.87 -14.14
N MET A 110 -2.64 3.96 -14.85
CA MET A 110 -3.53 5.13 -14.79
C MET A 110 -4.88 4.81 -15.46
N PRO A 111 -6.00 5.25 -14.86
CA PRO A 111 -7.33 4.85 -15.31
C PRO A 111 -7.76 5.47 -16.63
N HIS A 112 -7.38 6.71 -16.93
CA HIS A 112 -7.88 7.47 -18.09
C HIS A 112 -9.41 7.41 -18.24
N GLY A 113 -10.14 7.44 -17.11
CA GLY A 113 -11.61 7.31 -17.06
C GLY A 113 -12.12 5.87 -16.91
N ASN A 114 -11.27 4.86 -17.09
CA ASN A 114 -11.63 3.46 -16.82
C ASN A 114 -11.19 3.04 -15.42
N ARG A 115 -12.06 3.23 -14.45
CA ARG A 115 -11.85 2.97 -13.03
C ARG A 115 -11.54 1.52 -12.66
N GLU A 116 -11.90 0.56 -13.54
CA GLU A 116 -11.60 -0.87 -13.33
C GLU A 116 -10.11 -1.19 -13.54
N VAL A 117 -9.37 -0.34 -14.25
CA VAL A 117 -7.94 -0.55 -14.56
C VAL A 117 -7.10 -0.55 -13.27
N PRO A 118 -7.02 0.53 -12.47
CA PRO A 118 -6.23 0.50 -11.24
C PRO A 118 -6.79 -0.47 -10.19
N PHE A 119 -8.12 -0.69 -10.18
CA PHE A 119 -8.75 -1.63 -9.25
C PHE A 119 -8.30 -3.07 -9.53
N SER A 120 -8.33 -3.51 -10.80
CA SER A 120 -7.87 -4.85 -11.18
C SER A 120 -6.38 -5.06 -10.89
N ASP A 121 -5.53 -4.03 -11.09
CA ASP A 121 -4.10 -4.13 -10.77
C ASP A 121 -3.88 -4.29 -9.26
N ALA A 122 -4.64 -3.59 -8.42
CA ALA A 122 -4.55 -3.72 -6.98
C ALA A 122 -5.08 -5.07 -6.47
N GLU A 123 -6.18 -5.59 -7.04
CA GLU A 123 -6.69 -6.92 -6.73
C GLU A 123 -5.68 -8.00 -7.12
N GLU A 124 -5.10 -7.91 -8.32
CA GLU A 124 -4.09 -8.86 -8.80
C GLU A 124 -2.83 -8.84 -7.93
N ALA A 125 -2.40 -7.67 -7.47
CA ALA A 125 -1.27 -7.57 -6.55
C ALA A 125 -1.55 -8.31 -5.23
N LEU A 126 -2.75 -8.14 -4.64
CA LEU A 126 -3.16 -8.86 -3.44
C LEU A 126 -3.22 -10.37 -3.69
N ARG A 127 -3.79 -10.80 -4.82
CA ARG A 127 -3.85 -12.22 -5.22
C ARG A 127 -2.45 -12.79 -5.36
N THR A 128 -1.55 -12.09 -6.02
CA THR A 128 -0.16 -12.52 -6.24
C THR A 128 0.60 -12.64 -4.92
N ILE A 129 0.43 -11.68 -3.99
CA ILE A 129 1.01 -11.73 -2.66
C ILE A 129 0.54 -12.97 -1.90
N LYS A 130 -0.77 -13.22 -1.87
CA LYS A 130 -1.36 -14.37 -1.16
C LYS A 130 -0.97 -15.70 -1.80
N ALA A 131 -0.91 -15.78 -3.13
CA ALA A 131 -0.49 -16.98 -3.85
C ALA A 131 0.98 -17.36 -3.59
N ASN A 132 1.85 -16.38 -3.33
CA ASN A 132 3.27 -16.59 -3.04
C ASN A 132 3.61 -16.50 -1.55
N ALA A 133 2.61 -16.47 -0.67
CA ALA A 133 2.77 -16.24 0.77
C ALA A 133 3.78 -17.19 1.41
N ALA A 134 3.72 -18.49 1.10
CA ALA A 134 4.65 -19.48 1.62
C ALA A 134 6.10 -19.24 1.18
N GLN A 135 6.31 -18.83 -0.07
CA GLN A 135 7.64 -18.54 -0.63
C GLN A 135 8.27 -17.30 0.04
N TRP A 136 7.44 -16.30 0.37
CA TRP A 136 7.89 -15.02 0.92
C TRP A 136 7.80 -14.94 2.45
N ASN A 137 7.49 -16.06 3.10
CA ASN A 137 7.25 -16.11 4.55
C ASN A 137 6.19 -15.11 5.03
N ILE A 138 5.07 -15.04 4.31
CA ILE A 138 3.93 -14.16 4.56
C ILE A 138 2.78 -15.00 5.12
N ASN A 139 2.02 -14.42 6.05
CA ASN A 139 0.71 -14.94 6.46
C ASN A 139 -0.36 -14.38 5.51
N PRO A 140 -1.04 -15.20 4.69
CA PRO A 140 -2.05 -14.72 3.74
C PRO A 140 -3.26 -14.05 4.41
N ASP A 141 -3.46 -14.27 5.70
CA ASP A 141 -4.54 -13.64 6.48
C ASP A 141 -4.12 -12.29 7.11
N ASP A 142 -2.82 -11.91 7.03
CA ASP A 142 -2.29 -10.67 7.58
C ASP A 142 -1.69 -9.76 6.49
N VAL A 143 -2.43 -9.62 5.39
CA VAL A 143 -2.08 -8.75 4.25
C VAL A 143 -2.86 -7.45 4.37
N GLY A 144 -2.17 -6.36 4.68
CA GLY A 144 -2.73 -5.01 4.74
C GLY A 144 -2.63 -4.26 3.41
N ILE A 145 -3.43 -3.19 3.30
CA ILE A 145 -3.35 -2.24 2.20
C ILE A 145 -3.06 -0.83 2.74
N MET A 146 -2.15 -0.13 2.11
CA MET A 146 -1.80 1.26 2.43
C MET A 146 -2.03 2.12 1.20
N GLY A 147 -2.52 3.35 1.38
CA GLY A 147 -2.63 4.26 0.26
C GLY A 147 -2.61 5.71 0.68
N SER A 148 -2.02 6.55 -0.19
CA SER A 148 -1.90 7.99 0.00
C SER A 148 -2.70 8.73 -1.07
N SER A 149 -3.43 9.79 -0.68
CA SER A 149 -4.14 10.65 -1.64
C SER A 149 -5.07 9.85 -2.57
N ALA A 150 -4.87 9.90 -3.89
CA ALA A 150 -5.58 9.05 -4.87
C ALA A 150 -5.33 7.55 -4.66
N GLY A 151 -4.12 7.15 -4.23
CA GLY A 151 -3.83 5.79 -3.82
C GLY A 151 -4.61 5.37 -2.57
N GLY A 152 -4.89 6.32 -1.67
CA GLY A 152 -5.80 6.13 -0.53
C GLY A 152 -7.24 5.89 -0.97
N HIS A 153 -7.69 6.56 -2.04
CA HIS A 153 -8.97 6.26 -2.66
C HIS A 153 -8.99 4.83 -3.21
N LEU A 154 -7.95 4.42 -3.95
CA LEU A 154 -7.86 3.06 -4.49
C LEU A 154 -7.81 2.03 -3.36
N ALA A 155 -7.01 2.26 -2.31
CA ALA A 155 -6.92 1.37 -1.15
C ALA A 155 -8.28 1.19 -0.45
N SER A 156 -9.00 2.28 -0.18
CA SER A 156 -10.34 2.23 0.43
C SER A 156 -11.40 1.65 -0.51
N THR A 157 -11.25 1.83 -1.85
CA THR A 157 -12.11 1.18 -2.84
C THR A 157 -11.93 -0.35 -2.80
N VAL A 158 -10.70 -0.83 -2.79
CA VAL A 158 -10.37 -2.26 -2.65
C VAL A 158 -10.95 -2.80 -1.34
N ALA A 159 -10.69 -2.12 -0.23
CA ALA A 159 -11.14 -2.54 1.09
C ALA A 159 -12.68 -2.59 1.24
N THR A 160 -13.41 -1.71 0.57
CA THR A 160 -14.88 -1.67 0.65
C THR A 160 -15.58 -2.54 -0.40
N LYS A 161 -14.91 -2.87 -1.53
CA LYS A 161 -15.54 -3.61 -2.64
C LYS A 161 -15.15 -5.08 -2.72
N LEU A 162 -13.92 -5.47 -2.37
CA LEU A 162 -13.53 -6.89 -2.40
C LEU A 162 -14.29 -7.71 -1.33
N ARG A 163 -14.90 -8.80 -1.76
CA ARG A 163 -15.69 -9.72 -0.91
C ARG A 163 -15.11 -11.14 -0.91
N ASN A 164 -14.04 -11.37 -1.63
CA ASN A 164 -13.37 -12.64 -1.78
C ASN A 164 -12.16 -12.75 -0.81
N GLU A 165 -11.43 -13.85 -0.92
CA GLU A 165 -10.23 -14.16 -0.14
C GLU A 165 -9.09 -13.15 -0.34
N ASN A 166 -9.13 -12.34 -1.40
CA ASN A 166 -8.13 -11.31 -1.67
C ASN A 166 -8.35 -10.02 -0.86
N ARG A 167 -9.47 -9.90 -0.13
CA ARG A 167 -9.72 -8.71 0.72
C ARG A 167 -8.58 -8.50 1.71
N PRO A 168 -8.08 -7.26 1.87
CA PRO A 168 -7.05 -6.94 2.85
C PRO A 168 -7.58 -7.10 4.30
N ALA A 169 -6.67 -7.38 5.24
CA ALA A 169 -6.98 -7.53 6.66
C ALA A 169 -7.11 -6.18 7.39
N PHE A 170 -6.43 -5.15 6.90
CA PHE A 170 -6.44 -3.79 7.47
C PHE A 170 -6.08 -2.73 6.43
N GLN A 171 -6.36 -1.45 6.75
CA GLN A 171 -6.11 -0.29 5.90
C GLN A 171 -5.26 0.76 6.62
N ILE A 172 -4.26 1.33 5.92
CA ILE A 172 -3.48 2.50 6.35
C ILE A 172 -3.71 3.60 5.31
N LEU A 173 -4.33 4.70 5.70
CA LEU A 173 -4.79 5.72 4.76
C LEU A 173 -4.19 7.09 5.12
N PHE A 174 -3.28 7.58 4.25
CA PHE A 174 -2.64 8.89 4.39
C PHE A 174 -3.37 9.91 3.52
N TYR A 175 -3.92 10.95 4.15
CA TYR A 175 -4.68 12.03 3.48
C TYR A 175 -5.51 11.52 2.27
N PRO A 176 -6.29 10.43 2.48
CA PRO A 176 -6.92 9.75 1.35
C PRO A 176 -8.01 10.60 0.71
N VAL A 177 -8.08 10.60 -0.62
CA VAL A 177 -9.34 10.89 -1.28
C VAL A 177 -10.30 9.76 -0.93
N ILE A 178 -11.51 10.07 -0.53
CA ILE A 178 -12.55 9.08 -0.13
C ILE A 178 -13.81 9.27 -0.95
N THR A 179 -14.31 10.51 -1.00
CA THR A 179 -15.54 10.83 -1.70
C THR A 179 -15.30 11.20 -3.16
N MET A 180 -16.32 11.02 -3.98
CA MET A 180 -16.40 11.59 -5.33
C MET A 180 -17.40 12.76 -5.42
N ASP A 181 -17.99 13.15 -4.27
CA ASP A 181 -18.86 14.33 -4.18
C ASP A 181 -18.07 15.60 -4.51
N THR A 182 -18.51 16.33 -5.53
CA THR A 182 -17.81 17.51 -6.08
C THR A 182 -17.65 18.67 -5.10
N THR A 183 -18.37 18.66 -3.98
CA THR A 183 -18.31 19.74 -2.98
C THR A 183 -17.07 19.68 -2.10
N PHE A 184 -16.41 18.49 -1.96
CA PHE A 184 -15.23 18.34 -1.11
C PHE A 184 -14.27 17.22 -1.54
N THR A 185 -14.40 16.68 -2.76
CA THR A 185 -13.42 15.74 -3.34
C THR A 185 -12.20 16.47 -3.90
N HIS A 186 -11.12 15.70 -4.16
CA HIS A 186 -10.05 16.15 -5.02
C HIS A 186 -10.47 16.00 -6.49
N MET A 187 -10.83 17.11 -7.15
CA MET A 187 -11.39 17.09 -8.50
C MET A 187 -10.48 16.44 -9.55
N GLY A 188 -9.15 16.59 -9.42
CA GLY A 188 -8.19 15.93 -10.31
C GLY A 188 -8.32 14.41 -10.26
N SER A 189 -8.34 13.82 -9.06
CA SER A 189 -8.54 12.37 -8.87
C SER A 189 -9.87 11.90 -9.43
N ARG A 190 -10.94 12.63 -9.14
CA ARG A 190 -12.28 12.32 -9.65
C ARG A 190 -12.33 12.28 -11.18
N ASN A 191 -11.81 13.31 -11.83
CA ASN A 191 -11.84 13.41 -13.28
C ASN A 191 -10.98 12.35 -13.96
N ASN A 192 -9.79 12.06 -13.43
CA ASN A 192 -8.90 11.04 -13.98
C ASN A 192 -9.49 9.63 -13.82
N LEU A 193 -10.11 9.34 -12.65
CA LEU A 193 -10.68 8.03 -12.37
C LEU A 193 -11.99 7.77 -13.12
N LEU A 194 -12.93 8.71 -13.04
CA LEU A 194 -14.30 8.52 -13.52
C LEU A 194 -14.54 9.04 -14.95
N GLY A 195 -13.62 9.87 -15.47
CA GLY A 195 -13.80 10.48 -16.78
C GLY A 195 -14.78 11.65 -16.76
N LYS A 196 -15.38 11.94 -17.93
CA LYS A 196 -16.25 13.11 -18.12
C LYS A 196 -17.74 12.82 -17.90
N ASP A 197 -18.16 11.59 -18.18
CA ASP A 197 -19.57 11.19 -18.18
C ASP A 197 -19.94 10.50 -16.85
N VAL A 198 -19.84 11.25 -15.75
CA VAL A 198 -20.11 10.76 -14.40
C VAL A 198 -21.58 10.95 -14.06
N THR A 199 -22.30 9.83 -13.88
CA THR A 199 -23.66 9.86 -13.35
C THR A 199 -23.67 9.93 -11.81
N PRO A 200 -24.76 10.39 -11.18
CA PRO A 200 -24.89 10.37 -9.72
C PRO A 200 -24.66 8.98 -9.10
N GLU A 201 -25.08 7.91 -9.79
CA GLU A 201 -24.90 6.54 -9.33
C GLU A 201 -23.42 6.13 -9.31
N ILE A 202 -22.64 6.51 -10.33
CA ILE A 202 -21.21 6.28 -10.41
C ILE A 202 -20.49 7.09 -9.32
N GLU A 203 -20.89 8.35 -9.10
CA GLU A 203 -20.33 9.16 -8.02
C GLU A 203 -20.57 8.51 -6.65
N VAL A 204 -21.79 8.06 -6.38
CA VAL A 204 -22.11 7.32 -5.12
C VAL A 204 -21.31 6.04 -5.02
N LEU A 205 -21.21 5.26 -6.11
CA LEU A 205 -20.52 3.97 -6.13
C LEU A 205 -19.02 4.08 -5.83
N TYR A 206 -18.39 5.20 -6.17
CA TYR A 206 -16.97 5.47 -5.93
C TYR A 206 -16.72 6.47 -4.79
N SER A 207 -17.75 6.88 -4.05
CA SER A 207 -17.66 7.56 -2.76
C SER A 207 -17.57 6.49 -1.66
N ASN A 208 -16.33 6.18 -1.23
CA ASN A 208 -16.04 5.00 -0.42
C ASN A 208 -16.67 5.05 0.99
N GLU A 209 -16.94 6.24 1.53
CA GLU A 209 -17.68 6.41 2.76
C GLU A 209 -19.13 5.87 2.68
N LYS A 210 -19.67 5.75 1.46
CA LYS A 210 -21.00 5.19 1.17
C LYS A 210 -20.97 3.69 0.85
N GLN A 211 -19.78 3.09 0.74
CA GLN A 211 -19.57 1.67 0.38
C GLN A 211 -19.17 0.80 1.57
N ILE A 212 -19.07 1.37 2.76
CA ILE A 212 -18.70 0.65 3.98
C ILE A 212 -19.77 -0.40 4.32
N THR A 213 -19.31 -1.58 4.73
CA THR A 213 -20.15 -2.69 5.19
C THR A 213 -19.53 -3.31 6.44
N PRO A 214 -20.24 -4.17 7.19
CA PRO A 214 -19.67 -4.84 8.37
C PRO A 214 -18.38 -5.64 8.09
N ASP A 215 -18.15 -6.01 6.83
CA ASP A 215 -16.94 -6.74 6.42
C ASP A 215 -15.76 -5.84 6.05
N THR A 216 -15.94 -4.53 6.00
CA THR A 216 -14.85 -3.58 5.70
C THR A 216 -13.76 -3.69 6.79
N PRO A 217 -12.47 -3.86 6.42
CA PRO A 217 -11.41 -4.06 7.41
C PRO A 217 -11.13 -2.81 8.24
N ARG A 218 -10.52 -3.01 9.43
CA ARG A 218 -10.08 -1.94 10.32
C ARG A 218 -9.18 -0.94 9.61
N ALA A 219 -9.15 0.32 10.09
CA ALA A 219 -8.41 1.38 9.44
C ALA A 219 -7.69 2.31 10.43
N ILE A 220 -6.52 2.81 10.00
CA ILE A 220 -5.93 4.05 10.52
C ILE A 220 -5.95 5.09 9.40
N ILE A 221 -6.37 6.32 9.74
CA ILE A 221 -6.56 7.43 8.79
C ILE A 221 -5.80 8.63 9.34
N LEU A 222 -4.94 9.23 8.52
CA LEU A 222 -4.06 10.32 8.92
C LEU A 222 -4.18 11.50 7.94
N PHE A 223 -4.37 12.71 8.49
CA PHE A 223 -4.52 13.95 7.73
C PHE A 223 -3.76 15.12 8.36
N SER A 224 -3.59 16.21 7.61
CA SER A 224 -3.33 17.54 8.15
C SER A 224 -4.59 18.40 8.06
N ASP A 225 -4.86 19.24 9.09
CA ASP A 225 -6.05 20.10 9.14
C ASP A 225 -6.05 21.15 8.04
N ASP A 226 -4.85 21.59 7.64
CA ASP A 226 -4.60 22.58 6.60
C ASP A 226 -4.42 21.96 5.18
N ASP A 227 -4.86 20.72 4.95
CA ASP A 227 -4.79 20.08 3.63
C ASP A 227 -5.73 20.78 2.63
N GLY A 228 -5.14 21.59 1.74
CA GLY A 228 -5.84 22.33 0.71
C GLY A 228 -6.15 21.53 -0.56
N ALA A 229 -5.61 20.32 -0.71
CA ALA A 229 -5.84 19.47 -1.88
C ALA A 229 -6.95 18.45 -1.62
N VAL A 230 -6.89 17.76 -0.48
CA VAL A 230 -7.90 16.78 -0.05
C VAL A 230 -8.42 17.19 1.32
N PRO A 231 -9.58 17.83 1.43
CA PRO A 231 -10.12 18.28 2.70
C PRO A 231 -10.24 17.14 3.73
N PRO A 232 -9.85 17.34 5.01
CA PRO A 232 -9.92 16.32 6.07
C PRO A 232 -11.30 15.72 6.29
N ALA A 233 -12.35 16.41 5.80
CA ALA A 233 -13.72 15.89 5.76
C ALA A 233 -13.82 14.53 5.07
N ASN A 234 -12.95 14.22 4.10
CA ASN A 234 -12.84 12.90 3.48
C ASN A 234 -12.59 11.80 4.54
N GLY A 235 -11.52 11.96 5.32
CA GLY A 235 -11.17 11.01 6.39
C GLY A 235 -12.18 10.97 7.52
N ALA A 236 -12.71 12.13 7.92
CA ALA A 236 -13.70 12.21 8.99
C ALA A 236 -15.00 11.46 8.66
N ARG A 237 -15.52 11.60 7.43
CA ARG A 237 -16.72 10.87 6.97
C ARG A 237 -16.47 9.37 6.86
N TYR A 238 -15.31 8.96 6.36
CA TYR A 238 -14.94 7.55 6.29
C TYR A 238 -14.83 6.94 7.69
N TYR A 239 -14.18 7.63 8.62
CA TYR A 239 -14.10 7.21 10.02
C TYR A 239 -15.50 7.03 10.66
N LEU A 240 -16.40 8.00 10.50
CA LEU A 240 -17.76 7.92 11.01
C LEU A 240 -18.52 6.73 10.43
N GLY A 241 -18.43 6.51 9.11
CA GLY A 241 -19.03 5.35 8.46
C GLY A 241 -18.48 4.02 8.98
N LEU A 242 -17.16 3.91 9.23
CA LEU A 242 -16.58 2.72 9.87
C LEU A 242 -17.15 2.52 11.29
N LYS A 243 -17.35 3.58 12.07
CA LYS A 243 -17.92 3.50 13.43
C LYS A 243 -19.41 3.11 13.43
N GLU A 244 -20.19 3.53 12.44
CA GLU A 244 -21.58 3.10 12.26
C GLU A 244 -21.70 1.59 12.06
N HIS A 245 -20.67 0.97 11.46
CA HIS A 245 -20.58 -0.48 11.26
C HIS A 245 -19.81 -1.22 12.36
N ASN A 246 -19.45 -0.54 13.49
CA ASN A 246 -18.66 -1.08 14.60
C ASN A 246 -17.24 -1.55 14.19
N ILE A 247 -16.70 -1.03 13.11
CA ILE A 247 -15.35 -1.38 12.65
C ILE A 247 -14.32 -0.61 13.48
N PRO A 248 -13.25 -1.27 14.00
CA PRO A 248 -12.16 -0.59 14.67
C PRO A 248 -11.48 0.41 13.74
N ALA A 249 -11.40 1.67 14.14
CA ALA A 249 -10.76 2.72 13.34
C ALA A 249 -10.11 3.77 14.25
N SER A 250 -8.99 4.33 13.77
CA SER A 250 -8.31 5.49 14.37
C SER A 250 -8.24 6.60 13.33
N LEU A 251 -8.47 7.84 13.76
CA LEU A 251 -8.34 9.04 12.93
C LEU A 251 -7.41 10.03 13.63
N TYR A 252 -6.35 10.45 12.93
CA TYR A 252 -5.43 11.49 13.36
C TYR A 252 -5.49 12.66 12.37
N ILE A 253 -5.72 13.86 12.89
CA ILE A 253 -5.68 15.11 12.12
C ILE A 253 -4.65 16.00 12.77
N TYR A 254 -3.47 16.12 12.13
CA TYR A 254 -2.37 16.97 12.61
C TYR A 254 -2.69 18.44 12.29
N PRO A 255 -2.31 19.38 13.16
CA PRO A 255 -2.70 20.80 13.02
C PRO A 255 -2.23 21.46 11.73
N SER A 256 -1.16 20.95 11.11
CA SER A 256 -0.62 21.49 9.85
C SER A 256 0.27 20.47 9.13
N GLY A 257 0.63 20.75 7.87
CA GLY A 257 1.50 19.92 7.06
C GLY A 257 1.06 19.86 5.60
N GLY A 258 -0.13 20.37 5.30
CA GLY A 258 -0.67 20.35 3.95
C GLY A 258 -0.89 18.93 3.44
N HIS A 259 -0.64 18.72 2.16
CA HIS A 259 -0.86 17.47 1.45
C HIS A 259 0.45 16.82 0.98
N GLY A 260 0.49 15.47 0.91
CA GLY A 260 1.55 14.76 0.22
C GLY A 260 2.85 14.59 1.01
N TRP A 261 2.80 14.62 2.34
CA TRP A 261 4.00 14.47 3.17
C TRP A 261 4.55 13.02 3.20
N GLY A 262 3.71 11.98 3.07
CA GLY A 262 4.16 10.58 3.08
C GLY A 262 5.04 10.26 4.30
N ILE A 263 6.25 9.70 4.04
CA ILE A 263 7.25 9.42 5.09
C ILE A 263 8.29 10.54 5.26
N ARG A 264 8.10 11.70 4.66
CA ARG A 264 9.13 12.75 4.67
C ARG A 264 9.44 13.23 6.10
N GLU A 265 10.73 13.34 6.41
CA GLU A 265 11.21 13.79 7.72
C GLU A 265 10.95 15.28 7.97
N ASP A 266 10.76 16.09 6.92
CA ASP A 266 10.40 17.50 7.02
C ASP A 266 8.92 17.74 7.38
N PHE A 267 8.09 16.70 7.41
CA PHE A 267 6.75 16.79 7.97
C PHE A 267 6.83 17.07 9.48
N LYS A 268 6.29 18.19 9.91
CA LYS A 268 6.41 18.68 11.29
C LYS A 268 6.04 17.66 12.37
N TYR A 269 5.12 16.77 12.09
CA TYR A 269 4.61 15.75 13.00
C TYR A 269 5.09 14.34 12.64
N HIS A 270 6.22 14.24 11.93
CA HIS A 270 6.78 12.97 11.47
C HIS A 270 6.94 11.96 12.61
N GLU A 271 7.63 12.32 13.70
CA GLU A 271 7.87 11.43 14.84
C GLU A 271 6.58 10.95 15.53
N GLU A 272 5.61 11.88 15.69
CA GLU A 272 4.33 11.55 16.25
C GLU A 272 3.53 10.60 15.35
N MET A 273 3.55 10.85 14.06
CA MET A 273 2.92 10.02 13.03
C MET A 273 3.51 8.61 13.03
N MET A 274 4.84 8.48 13.05
CA MET A 274 5.55 7.19 13.09
C MET A 274 5.21 6.41 14.36
N THR A 275 5.14 7.11 15.51
CA THR A 275 4.75 6.51 16.81
C THR A 275 3.31 6.01 16.79
N ASN A 276 2.37 6.82 16.27
CA ASN A 276 0.96 6.47 16.17
C ASN A 276 0.76 5.27 15.25
N LEU A 277 1.45 5.24 14.10
CA LEU A 277 1.37 4.12 13.16
C LEU A 277 1.95 2.83 13.75
N SER A 278 3.13 2.89 14.39
CA SER A 278 3.75 1.73 15.03
C SER A 278 2.87 1.18 16.16
N SER A 279 2.32 2.06 17.00
CA SER A 279 1.43 1.68 18.09
C SER A 279 0.15 1.01 17.55
N TRP A 280 -0.40 1.56 16.46
CA TRP A 280 -1.59 1.00 15.84
C TRP A 280 -1.31 -0.38 15.22
N LEU A 281 -0.20 -0.54 14.49
CA LEU A 281 0.21 -1.82 13.88
C LEU A 281 0.46 -2.91 14.93
N SER A 282 0.87 -2.54 16.15
CA SER A 282 1.13 -3.45 17.27
C SER A 282 -0.13 -3.78 18.09
N SER A 283 -1.27 -3.16 17.79
CA SER A 283 -2.49 -3.30 18.61
C SER A 283 -3.37 -4.49 18.23
N PHE A 284 -2.99 -5.27 17.20
CA PHE A 284 -3.77 -6.44 16.74
C PHE A 284 -2.88 -7.48 16.07
#